data_fd153a1e59f9dfd3a9d09825c0ecfebb
#
_entry.id   fd153a1e59f9dfd3a9d09825c0ecfebb
#
_cell.length_a   1.000
_cell.length_b   1.000
_cell.length_c   1.000
_cell.angle_alpha   90.00
_cell.angle_beta   90.00
_cell.angle_gamma   90.00
#
_symmetry.space_group_name_H-M   'P 1'
#
loop_
_entity.id
_entity.type
_entity.pdbx_description
1 polymer ?
#
loop_
_entity_poly.entity_id
_entity_poly.type
_entity_poly.pdbx_seq_one_letter_code
_entity_poly.pdbx_strand_id
1 'polypeptide(L)'
;YGECRNENVTLNNSFHGRTVTTLAATGQDVFHNYFFPFTEGFKYADADDMDALKAVVSDKTCAVMLELIQGEGGVNILDPEYVKELVKYCNDNDILVIVDEVQTGVGRTGKLLAHQNYGILPDLITVAKVLGCGLPIGVCMCGEKLKDVMSPSTHGTTFGANPVVCAGANYVLDTVANDEFLAEVEKKGQYFEDKLTKIDGIKSVRRMGL
;
A
#
# COMPACT_ATOMS: atom_id res chain seq x y z
N TYR A 1 13.81 7.32 11.57
CA TYR A 1 13.52 6.34 12.61
C TYR A 1 14.82 5.73 13.13
N GLY A 2 15.18 6.09 14.33
CA GLY A 2 16.50 5.79 14.87
C GLY A 2 17.63 6.60 14.25
N GLU A 3 18.80 6.63 14.89
CA GLU A 3 19.98 7.30 14.35
C GLU A 3 20.55 6.50 13.17
N CYS A 4 20.82 7.17 12.06
CA CYS A 4 21.44 6.61 10.84
C CYS A 4 20.63 5.49 10.11
N ARG A 5 19.36 5.25 10.44
CA ARG A 5 18.50 4.31 9.72
C ARG A 5 17.73 5.06 8.63
N ASN A 6 18.16 4.92 7.39
CA ASN A 6 17.67 5.69 6.24
C ASN A 6 17.41 4.83 4.98
N GLU A 7 17.41 3.50 5.13
CA GLU A 7 17.09 2.60 4.04
C GLU A 7 15.65 2.08 4.17
N ASN A 8 14.95 2.04 3.03
CA ASN A 8 13.63 1.45 2.90
C ASN A 8 13.72 0.27 1.93
N VAL A 9 13.12 -0.85 2.28
CA VAL A 9 12.96 -1.98 1.36
C VAL A 9 11.56 -1.90 0.76
N THR A 10 11.48 -2.01 -0.58
CA THR A 10 10.23 -2.15 -1.32
C THR A 10 10.23 -3.46 -2.10
N LEU A 11 9.09 -3.87 -2.64
CA LEU A 11 9.02 -5.12 -3.38
C LEU A 11 9.16 -4.89 -4.90
N ASN A 12 9.83 -5.81 -5.58
CA ASN A 12 9.85 -5.85 -7.03
C ASN A 12 8.40 -5.93 -7.58
N ASN A 13 8.14 -5.34 -8.73
CA ASN A 13 6.83 -5.15 -9.35
C ASN A 13 5.87 -4.23 -8.57
N SER A 14 6.31 -3.55 -7.52
CA SER A 14 5.50 -2.56 -6.81
C SER A 14 5.34 -1.26 -7.61
N PHE A 15 4.33 -0.48 -7.24
CA PHE A 15 4.12 0.87 -7.76
C PHE A 15 3.69 1.82 -6.63
N HIS A 16 4.56 2.79 -6.28
CA HIS A 16 4.34 3.70 -5.16
C HIS A 16 4.15 5.17 -5.57
N GLY A 17 4.16 5.48 -6.87
CA GLY A 17 3.87 6.81 -7.37
C GLY A 17 4.84 7.34 -8.41
N ARG A 18 4.67 8.64 -8.77
CA ARG A 18 5.39 9.32 -9.86
C ARG A 18 6.20 10.53 -9.41
N THR A 19 6.22 10.87 -8.12
CA THR A 19 7.17 11.86 -7.59
C THR A 19 8.57 11.24 -7.51
N VAL A 20 9.63 12.04 -7.50
CA VAL A 20 11.01 11.51 -7.56
C VAL A 20 11.27 10.45 -6.48
N THR A 21 10.87 10.72 -5.24
CA THR A 21 11.08 9.77 -4.12
C THR A 21 10.18 8.53 -4.24
N THR A 22 8.90 8.69 -4.57
CA THR A 22 8.00 7.52 -4.74
C THR A 22 8.33 6.73 -6.00
N LEU A 23 8.91 7.38 -7.02
CA LEU A 23 9.43 6.71 -8.20
C LEU A 23 10.66 5.86 -7.84
N ALA A 24 11.55 6.37 -6.98
CA ALA A 24 12.66 5.59 -6.43
C ALA A 24 12.18 4.42 -5.56
N ALA A 25 11.03 4.51 -4.92
CA ALA A 25 10.41 3.41 -4.16
C ALA A 25 9.74 2.35 -5.05
N THR A 26 9.40 2.69 -6.30
CA THR A 26 8.69 1.80 -7.23
C THR A 26 9.63 0.72 -7.77
N GLY A 27 9.32 -0.54 -7.51
CA GLY A 27 10.15 -1.70 -7.86
C GLY A 27 9.97 -2.19 -9.30
N GLN A 28 9.95 -1.29 -10.28
CA GLN A 28 9.80 -1.60 -11.71
C GLN A 28 10.79 -0.80 -12.54
N ASP A 29 11.79 -1.45 -13.10
CA ASP A 29 12.89 -0.85 -13.86
C ASP A 29 12.43 0.03 -15.02
N VAL A 30 11.30 -0.31 -15.64
CA VAL A 30 10.74 0.46 -16.76
C VAL A 30 10.46 1.93 -16.39
N PHE A 31 10.19 2.22 -15.14
CA PHE A 31 9.96 3.57 -14.64
C PHE A 31 11.23 4.31 -14.22
N HIS A 32 12.37 3.62 -14.14
CA HIS A 32 13.66 4.17 -13.73
C HIS A 32 14.54 4.66 -14.89
N ASN A 33 14.05 4.62 -16.13
CA ASN A 33 14.85 4.98 -17.32
C ASN A 33 15.19 6.47 -17.46
N TYR A 34 14.43 7.33 -16.75
CA TYR A 34 14.55 8.79 -16.82
C TYR A 34 14.42 9.39 -15.42
N PHE A 35 14.44 10.70 -15.30
CA PHE A 35 14.17 11.43 -14.05
C PHE A 35 15.28 11.36 -13.01
N PHE A 36 16.52 11.13 -13.42
CA PHE A 36 17.69 11.16 -12.53
C PHE A 36 18.02 12.59 -12.02
N PRO A 37 18.64 12.74 -10.82
CA PRO A 37 19.00 11.67 -9.87
C PRO A 37 17.79 11.22 -9.03
N PHE A 38 17.77 9.94 -8.67
CA PHE A 38 16.78 9.40 -7.75
C PHE A 38 17.15 9.66 -6.29
N THR A 39 16.14 9.60 -5.42
CA THR A 39 16.34 9.57 -3.97
C THR A 39 17.03 8.26 -3.60
N GLU A 40 18.14 8.35 -2.87
CA GLU A 40 18.88 7.20 -2.37
C GLU A 40 18.17 6.51 -1.19
N GLY A 41 18.61 5.29 -0.86
CA GLY A 41 18.13 4.55 0.32
C GLY A 41 16.98 3.59 0.04
N PHE A 42 16.65 3.33 -1.22
CA PHE A 42 15.69 2.26 -1.59
C PHE A 42 16.41 1.00 -2.02
N LYS A 43 15.95 -0.14 -1.49
CA LYS A 43 16.36 -1.50 -1.87
C LYS A 43 15.13 -2.30 -2.26
N TYR A 44 15.32 -3.33 -3.10
CA TYR A 44 14.21 -4.10 -3.65
C TYR A 44 14.38 -5.56 -3.31
N ALA A 45 13.28 -6.23 -2.94
CA ALA A 45 13.21 -7.67 -2.71
C ALA A 45 12.09 -8.28 -3.55
N ASP A 46 12.22 -9.55 -3.91
CA ASP A 46 11.14 -10.26 -4.57
C ASP A 46 9.96 -10.48 -3.60
N ALA A 47 8.75 -10.32 -4.11
CA ALA A 47 7.54 -10.58 -3.35
C ALA A 47 7.39 -12.08 -3.08
N ASP A 48 6.76 -12.44 -1.96
CA ASP A 48 6.55 -13.82 -1.51
C ASP A 48 7.85 -14.62 -1.30
N ASP A 49 8.98 -13.92 -1.07
CA ASP A 49 10.30 -14.51 -0.79
C ASP A 49 10.93 -13.86 0.45
N MET A 50 10.87 -14.54 1.60
CA MET A 50 11.46 -14.06 2.85
C MET A 50 12.99 -14.09 2.84
N ASP A 51 13.62 -14.99 2.08
CA ASP A 51 15.08 -15.06 1.99
C ASP A 51 15.60 -13.87 1.16
N ALA A 52 14.93 -13.53 0.06
CA ALA A 52 15.21 -12.32 -0.71
C ALA A 52 15.03 -11.04 0.13
N LEU A 53 13.97 -10.95 0.94
CA LEU A 53 13.77 -9.83 1.86
C LEU A 53 14.91 -9.72 2.88
N LYS A 54 15.24 -10.82 3.57
CA LYS A 54 16.30 -10.87 4.58
C LYS A 54 17.69 -10.55 4.00
N ALA A 55 17.93 -10.89 2.75
CA ALA A 55 19.20 -10.62 2.07
C ALA A 55 19.49 -9.13 1.82
N VAL A 56 18.43 -8.30 1.68
CA VAL A 56 18.58 -6.86 1.41
C VAL A 56 18.43 -5.98 2.65
N VAL A 57 17.85 -6.52 3.72
CA VAL A 57 17.73 -5.82 5.02
C VAL A 57 19.13 -5.65 5.64
N SER A 58 19.38 -4.48 6.22
CA SER A 58 20.61 -4.14 6.90
C SER A 58 20.33 -3.42 8.23
N ASP A 59 21.37 -3.11 8.98
CA ASP A 59 21.31 -2.26 10.18
C ASP A 59 20.81 -0.83 9.91
N LYS A 60 20.84 -0.41 8.64
CA LYS A 60 20.31 0.89 8.17
C LYS A 60 18.84 0.84 7.74
N THR A 61 18.24 -0.33 7.65
CA THR A 61 16.85 -0.47 7.22
C THR A 61 15.91 0.07 8.30
N CYS A 62 15.09 1.05 7.96
CA CYS A 62 14.09 1.64 8.86
C CYS A 62 12.68 1.16 8.57
N ALA A 63 12.37 0.78 7.33
CA ALA A 63 11.03 0.35 6.94
C ALA A 63 11.04 -0.65 5.79
N VAL A 64 9.99 -1.47 5.76
CA VAL A 64 9.57 -2.24 4.58
C VAL A 64 8.24 -1.67 4.11
N MET A 65 8.17 -1.30 2.83
CA MET A 65 6.96 -0.76 2.19
C MET A 65 6.45 -1.74 1.15
N LEU A 66 5.16 -2.04 1.18
CA LEU A 66 4.53 -3.00 0.28
C LEU A 66 3.09 -2.63 -0.08
N GLU A 67 2.66 -3.08 -1.26
CA GLU A 67 1.25 -3.24 -1.61
C GLU A 67 0.84 -4.68 -1.29
N LEU A 68 -0.29 -4.89 -0.63
CA LEU A 68 -0.82 -6.25 -0.37
C LEU A 68 -1.34 -6.91 -1.66
N ILE A 69 -1.68 -6.09 -2.63
CA ILE A 69 -1.97 -6.48 -4.01
C ILE A 69 -1.23 -5.51 -4.92
N GLN A 70 -0.24 -5.99 -5.65
CA GLN A 70 0.50 -5.20 -6.62
C GLN A 70 -0.37 -4.95 -7.85
N GLY A 71 -1.17 -3.88 -7.80
CA GLY A 71 -2.18 -3.61 -8.83
C GLY A 71 -1.56 -3.31 -10.18
N GLU A 72 -0.61 -2.38 -10.25
CA GLU A 72 0.11 -1.99 -11.46
C GLU A 72 1.02 -3.12 -11.97
N GLY A 73 1.57 -3.90 -11.06
CA GLY A 73 2.42 -5.07 -11.36
C GLY A 73 1.67 -6.29 -11.94
N GLY A 74 0.34 -6.21 -12.12
CA GLY A 74 -0.47 -7.28 -12.73
C GLY A 74 -1.47 -7.96 -11.79
N VAL A 75 -1.95 -7.27 -10.77
CA VAL A 75 -2.88 -7.78 -9.75
C VAL A 75 -2.28 -9.02 -9.05
N ASN A 76 -1.06 -8.86 -8.58
CA ASN A 76 -0.37 -9.91 -7.81
C ASN A 76 -0.78 -9.79 -6.35
N ILE A 77 -1.56 -10.74 -5.87
CA ILE A 77 -2.01 -10.83 -4.47
C ILE A 77 -0.89 -11.54 -3.71
N LEU A 78 -0.35 -10.88 -2.68
CA LEU A 78 0.69 -11.47 -1.84
C LEU A 78 0.13 -12.60 -0.98
N ASP A 79 0.96 -13.62 -0.76
CA ASP A 79 0.61 -14.74 0.11
C ASP A 79 0.39 -14.27 1.56
N PRO A 80 -0.74 -14.61 2.19
CA PRO A 80 -1.04 -14.17 3.57
C PRO A 80 -0.02 -14.65 4.61
N GLU A 81 0.56 -15.83 4.44
CA GLU A 81 1.56 -16.34 5.39
C GLU A 81 2.89 -15.62 5.22
N TYR A 82 3.30 -15.32 3.97
CA TYR A 82 4.45 -14.44 3.71
C TYR A 82 4.27 -13.07 4.37
N VAL A 83 3.12 -12.43 4.18
CA VAL A 83 2.86 -11.10 4.76
C VAL A 83 2.90 -11.14 6.30
N LYS A 84 2.35 -12.17 6.94
CA LYS A 84 2.40 -12.34 8.38
C LYS A 84 3.83 -12.57 8.89
N GLU A 85 4.62 -13.41 8.17
CA GLU A 85 6.03 -13.63 8.50
C GLU A 85 6.85 -12.34 8.33
N LEU A 86 6.63 -11.59 7.26
CA LEU A 86 7.25 -10.29 7.02
C LEU A 86 6.97 -9.32 8.17
N VAL A 87 5.69 -9.15 8.54
CA VAL A 87 5.29 -8.25 9.65
C VAL A 87 5.93 -8.68 10.95
N LYS A 88 5.92 -9.99 11.25
CA LYS A 88 6.59 -10.52 12.44
C LYS A 88 8.09 -10.24 12.42
N TYR A 89 8.76 -10.52 11.30
CA TYR A 89 10.20 -10.26 11.14
C TYR A 89 10.52 -8.77 11.34
N CYS A 90 9.74 -7.88 10.74
CA CYS A 90 9.91 -6.44 10.89
C CYS A 90 9.76 -6.00 12.36
N ASN A 91 8.74 -6.50 13.04
CA ASN A 91 8.51 -6.18 14.46
C ASN A 91 9.65 -6.70 15.36
N ASP A 92 10.13 -7.92 15.13
CA ASP A 92 11.22 -8.52 15.90
C ASP A 92 12.56 -7.77 15.71
N ASN A 93 12.73 -7.05 14.59
CA ASN A 93 13.93 -6.29 14.24
C ASN A 93 13.77 -4.76 14.33
N ASP A 94 12.68 -4.27 14.92
CA ASP A 94 12.34 -2.84 15.03
C ASP A 94 12.37 -2.12 13.67
N ILE A 95 11.83 -2.76 12.63
CA ILE A 95 11.63 -2.22 11.29
C ILE A 95 10.16 -1.86 11.13
N LEU A 96 9.86 -0.67 10.60
CA LEU A 96 8.49 -0.24 10.36
C LEU A 96 7.88 -0.97 9.16
N VAL A 97 6.59 -1.26 9.26
CA VAL A 97 5.80 -1.80 8.15
C VAL A 97 4.91 -0.69 7.58
N ILE A 98 5.10 -0.38 6.31
CA ILE A 98 4.30 0.60 5.57
C ILE A 98 3.45 -0.17 4.54
N VAL A 99 2.13 -0.11 4.67
CA VAL A 99 1.23 -0.68 3.67
C VAL A 99 0.67 0.43 2.78
N ASP A 100 0.96 0.34 1.50
CA ASP A 100 0.41 1.24 0.49
C ASP A 100 -0.98 0.75 0.07
N GLU A 101 -1.99 1.42 0.59
CA GLU A 101 -3.40 1.16 0.27
C GLU A 101 -4.01 2.20 -0.66
N VAL A 102 -3.17 2.93 -1.40
CA VAL A 102 -3.62 3.92 -2.38
C VAL A 102 -4.53 3.29 -3.45
N GLN A 103 -4.30 2.02 -3.81
CA GLN A 103 -5.17 1.30 -4.75
C GLN A 103 -6.11 0.32 -4.05
N THR A 104 -5.66 -0.37 -3.01
CA THR A 104 -6.38 -1.47 -2.36
C THR A 104 -7.34 -1.03 -1.25
N GLY A 105 -7.18 0.19 -0.73
CA GLY A 105 -8.02 0.72 0.34
C GLY A 105 -9.40 1.22 -0.11
N VAL A 106 -10.11 1.78 0.82
CA VAL A 106 -11.44 2.40 0.66
C VAL A 106 -12.44 1.44 0.01
N GLY A 107 -12.55 0.25 0.57
CA GLY A 107 -13.57 -0.74 0.19
C GLY A 107 -13.23 -1.61 -1.01
N ARG A 108 -12.11 -1.36 -1.75
CA ARG A 108 -11.77 -2.06 -2.98
C ARG A 108 -11.70 -3.60 -2.82
N THR A 109 -11.24 -4.07 -1.69
CA THR A 109 -11.01 -5.49 -1.41
C THR A 109 -12.13 -6.15 -0.57
N GLY A 110 -13.31 -5.53 -0.45
CA GLY A 110 -14.40 -6.01 0.40
C GLY A 110 -14.21 -5.71 1.89
N LYS A 111 -13.13 -5.04 2.25
CA LYS A 111 -12.88 -4.45 3.57
C LYS A 111 -12.59 -2.97 3.40
N LEU A 112 -12.79 -2.18 4.44
CA LEU A 112 -12.48 -0.74 4.39
C LEU A 112 -11.02 -0.51 4.00
N LEU A 113 -10.11 -1.26 4.62
CA LEU A 113 -8.68 -1.28 4.31
C LEU A 113 -8.23 -2.72 4.06
N ALA A 114 -7.37 -2.93 3.07
CA ALA A 114 -6.97 -4.26 2.60
C ALA A 114 -6.21 -5.07 3.65
N HIS A 115 -5.41 -4.41 4.53
CA HIS A 115 -4.67 -5.10 5.59
C HIS A 115 -5.57 -5.89 6.54
N GLN A 116 -6.86 -5.54 6.63
CA GLN A 116 -7.86 -6.27 7.43
C GLN A 116 -8.08 -7.70 6.91
N ASN A 117 -7.92 -7.93 5.58
CA ASN A 117 -8.02 -9.29 5.01
C ASN A 117 -6.85 -10.18 5.44
N TYR A 118 -5.70 -9.58 5.77
CA TYR A 118 -4.50 -10.29 6.22
C TYR A 118 -4.41 -10.44 7.74
N GLY A 119 -5.26 -9.72 8.49
CA GLY A 119 -5.24 -9.72 9.95
C GLY A 119 -3.96 -9.11 10.54
N ILE A 120 -3.35 -8.16 9.84
CA ILE A 120 -2.14 -7.45 10.27
C ILE A 120 -2.48 -6.01 10.68
N LEU A 121 -1.60 -5.39 11.46
CA LEU A 121 -1.66 -3.97 11.80
C LEU A 121 -0.34 -3.30 11.39
N PRO A 122 -0.32 -2.56 10.28
CA PRO A 122 0.87 -1.82 9.85
C PRO A 122 1.19 -0.63 10.77
N ASP A 123 2.46 -0.18 10.78
CA ASP A 123 2.86 1.05 11.47
C ASP A 123 2.40 2.31 10.71
N LEU A 124 2.42 2.25 9.36
CA LEU A 124 1.90 3.32 8.49
C LEU A 124 1.04 2.73 7.37
N ILE A 125 0.04 3.53 6.98
CA ILE A 125 -0.85 3.22 5.85
C ILE A 125 -0.99 4.47 4.98
N THR A 126 -0.84 4.32 3.67
CA THR A 126 -1.14 5.39 2.71
C THR A 126 -2.44 5.12 1.98
N VAL A 127 -3.28 6.13 1.83
CA VAL A 127 -4.59 6.05 1.14
C VAL A 127 -4.77 7.26 0.22
N ALA A 128 -5.35 7.06 -0.95
CA ALA A 128 -5.67 8.13 -1.90
C ALA A 128 -6.79 7.71 -2.87
N LYS A 129 -6.70 8.08 -4.12
CA LYS A 129 -7.60 7.70 -5.25
C LYS A 129 -9.08 7.76 -4.88
N VAL A 130 -9.70 6.59 -4.60
CA VAL A 130 -11.13 6.48 -4.29
C VAL A 130 -11.54 7.32 -3.09
N LEU A 131 -10.64 7.55 -2.13
CA LEU A 131 -10.91 8.40 -0.97
C LEU A 131 -11.44 9.78 -1.37
N GLY A 132 -10.90 10.36 -2.44
CA GLY A 132 -11.33 11.67 -2.94
C GLY A 132 -12.51 11.62 -3.92
N CYS A 133 -12.88 10.43 -4.45
CA CYS A 133 -13.92 10.26 -5.47
C CYS A 133 -13.82 11.26 -6.62
N GLY A 134 -12.59 11.44 -7.16
CA GLY A 134 -12.27 12.40 -8.23
C GLY A 134 -11.64 13.71 -7.73
N LEU A 135 -11.69 14.01 -6.45
CA LEU A 135 -10.96 15.13 -5.86
C LEU A 135 -9.55 14.68 -5.43
N PRO A 136 -8.54 15.56 -5.56
CA PRO A 136 -7.16 15.21 -5.22
C PRO A 136 -6.93 15.20 -3.70
N ILE A 137 -6.75 14.02 -3.13
CA ILE A 137 -6.41 13.81 -1.73
C ILE A 137 -5.47 12.62 -1.56
N GLY A 138 -4.54 12.73 -0.63
CA GLY A 138 -3.74 11.64 -0.11
C GLY A 138 -3.65 11.75 1.40
N VAL A 139 -3.66 10.62 2.07
CA VAL A 139 -3.57 10.51 3.53
C VAL A 139 -2.47 9.52 3.87
N CYS A 140 -1.64 9.88 4.84
CA CYS A 140 -0.72 8.97 5.51
C CYS A 140 -1.17 8.87 6.97
N MET A 141 -1.51 7.67 7.39
CA MET A 141 -1.91 7.36 8.76
C MET A 141 -0.78 6.62 9.46
N CYS A 142 -0.58 6.89 10.74
CA CYS A 142 0.38 6.14 11.55
C CYS A 142 -0.29 5.60 12.82
N GLY A 143 0.28 4.50 13.31
CA GLY A 143 -0.09 3.93 14.59
C GLY A 143 0.50 4.67 15.79
N GLU A 144 0.15 4.21 16.99
CA GLU A 144 0.57 4.78 18.27
C GLU A 144 2.10 4.93 18.41
N LYS A 145 2.85 3.99 17.84
CA LYS A 145 4.33 3.97 17.84
C LYS A 145 4.95 5.24 17.23
N LEU A 146 4.25 5.89 16.30
CA LEU A 146 4.77 7.00 15.51
C LEU A 146 4.02 8.33 15.74
N LYS A 147 3.04 8.38 16.62
CA LYS A 147 2.17 9.54 16.81
C LYS A 147 2.91 10.85 17.12
N ASP A 148 4.05 10.76 17.78
CA ASP A 148 4.83 11.92 18.24
C ASP A 148 6.03 12.25 17.32
N VAL A 149 6.20 11.49 16.19
CA VAL A 149 7.31 11.71 15.25
C VAL A 149 7.11 13.00 14.45
N MET A 150 5.86 13.31 14.07
CA MET A 150 5.51 14.52 13.34
C MET A 150 5.06 15.59 14.33
N SER A 151 5.91 16.59 14.55
CA SER A 151 5.62 17.73 15.41
C SER A 151 5.34 19.00 14.58
N PRO A 152 4.80 20.06 15.18
CA PRO A 152 4.63 21.34 14.48
C PRO A 152 5.91 21.80 13.77
N SER A 153 5.77 22.24 12.53
CA SER A 153 6.86 22.72 11.65
C SER A 153 7.79 21.65 11.06
N THR A 154 7.59 20.36 11.33
CA THR A 154 8.39 19.29 10.70
C THR A 154 7.92 18.92 9.31
N HIS A 155 6.66 19.21 8.99
CA HIS A 155 6.07 18.97 7.68
C HIS A 155 5.01 20.03 7.36
N GLY A 156 4.77 20.30 6.08
CA GLY A 156 3.76 21.25 5.63
C GLY A 156 3.30 20.99 4.21
N THR A 157 2.10 21.43 3.88
CA THR A 157 1.52 21.37 2.55
C THR A 157 0.61 22.56 2.33
N THR A 158 0.64 23.15 1.14
CA THR A 158 -0.20 24.31 0.80
C THR A 158 -1.67 23.91 0.61
N PHE A 159 -1.93 22.76 0.00
CA PHE A 159 -3.27 22.32 -0.39
C PHE A 159 -3.82 21.19 0.48
N GLY A 160 -3.02 20.65 1.38
CA GLY A 160 -3.46 19.58 2.29
C GLY A 160 -4.58 20.05 3.22
N ALA A 161 -5.43 19.13 3.64
CA ALA A 161 -6.60 19.39 4.46
C ALA A 161 -7.57 20.43 3.88
N ASN A 162 -7.63 20.58 2.55
CA ASN A 162 -8.60 21.45 1.90
C ASN A 162 -10.02 21.05 2.32
N PRO A 163 -10.84 21.97 2.88
CA PRO A 163 -12.14 21.61 3.48
C PRO A 163 -13.13 21.02 2.48
N VAL A 164 -13.10 21.46 1.21
CA VAL A 164 -13.99 20.91 0.17
C VAL A 164 -13.64 19.46 -0.12
N VAL A 165 -12.34 19.17 -0.26
CA VAL A 165 -11.85 17.81 -0.53
C VAL A 165 -12.06 16.90 0.68
N CYS A 166 -11.84 17.39 1.90
CA CYS A 166 -12.10 16.65 3.13
C CYS A 166 -13.60 16.34 3.32
N ALA A 167 -14.48 17.26 2.97
CA ALA A 167 -15.93 17.00 2.99
C ALA A 167 -16.32 15.90 2.01
N GLY A 168 -15.74 15.90 0.79
CA GLY A 168 -15.91 14.81 -0.17
C GLY A 168 -15.40 13.47 0.35
N ALA A 169 -14.20 13.46 0.95
CA ALA A 169 -13.60 12.26 1.53
C ALA A 169 -14.45 11.70 2.69
N ASN A 170 -14.97 12.55 3.56
CA ASN A 170 -15.88 12.14 4.63
C ASN A 170 -17.13 11.46 4.07
N TYR A 171 -17.75 12.05 3.05
CA TYR A 171 -18.90 11.44 2.39
C TYR A 171 -18.59 10.05 1.79
N VAL A 172 -17.41 9.91 1.18
CA VAL A 172 -16.94 8.60 0.67
C VAL A 172 -16.82 7.60 1.82
N LEU A 173 -16.16 8.00 2.92
CA LEU A 173 -16.00 7.12 4.07
C LEU A 173 -17.33 6.73 4.70
N ASP A 174 -18.26 7.67 4.89
CA ASP A 174 -19.59 7.40 5.42
C ASP A 174 -20.37 6.41 4.54
N THR A 175 -20.14 6.46 3.23
CA THR A 175 -20.77 5.54 2.26
C THR A 175 -20.14 4.18 2.24
N VAL A 176 -18.79 4.12 2.22
CA VAL A 176 -18.03 2.88 2.00
C VAL A 176 -17.81 2.11 3.31
N ALA A 177 -17.64 2.80 4.45
CA ALA A 177 -17.44 2.16 5.75
C ALA A 177 -18.77 1.58 6.29
N ASN A 178 -19.44 0.78 5.46
CA ASN A 178 -20.73 0.17 5.71
C ASN A 178 -20.67 -1.30 5.31
N ASP A 179 -21.07 -2.20 6.20
CA ASP A 179 -20.96 -3.64 5.99
C ASP A 179 -21.80 -4.12 4.79
N GLU A 180 -22.95 -3.52 4.52
CA GLU A 180 -23.79 -3.86 3.36
C GLU A 180 -23.07 -3.46 2.06
N PHE A 181 -22.45 -2.27 2.03
CA PHE A 181 -21.69 -1.81 0.87
C PHE A 181 -20.49 -2.73 0.60
N LEU A 182 -19.72 -3.08 1.64
CA LEU A 182 -18.56 -3.95 1.53
C LEU A 182 -18.96 -5.37 1.10
N ALA A 183 -20.07 -5.90 1.59
CA ALA A 183 -20.62 -7.18 1.15
C ALA A 183 -21.06 -7.15 -0.33
N GLU A 184 -21.62 -6.05 -0.81
CA GLU A 184 -21.96 -5.88 -2.23
C GLU A 184 -20.72 -5.82 -3.13
N VAL A 185 -19.62 -5.24 -2.67
CA VAL A 185 -18.33 -5.26 -3.38
C VAL A 185 -17.88 -6.70 -3.59
N GLU A 186 -17.87 -7.52 -2.53
CA GLU A 186 -17.48 -8.93 -2.60
C GLU A 186 -18.40 -9.75 -3.53
N LYS A 187 -19.72 -9.55 -3.40
CA LYS A 187 -20.71 -10.20 -4.24
C LYS A 187 -20.55 -9.87 -5.73
N LYS A 188 -20.27 -8.60 -6.04
CA LYS A 188 -20.01 -8.17 -7.42
C LYS A 188 -18.71 -8.76 -7.95
N GLY A 189 -17.67 -8.79 -7.14
CA GLY A 189 -16.40 -9.43 -7.48
C GLY A 189 -16.59 -10.91 -7.81
N GLN A 190 -17.33 -11.64 -6.97
CA GLN A 190 -17.67 -13.06 -7.24
C GLN A 190 -18.47 -13.23 -8.53
N TYR A 191 -19.43 -12.33 -8.78
CA TYR A 191 -20.19 -12.36 -10.04
C TYR A 191 -19.27 -12.21 -11.27
N PHE A 192 -18.31 -11.28 -11.22
CA PHE A 192 -17.34 -11.11 -12.31
C PHE A 192 -16.47 -12.34 -12.49
N GLU A 193 -15.92 -12.89 -11.42
CA GLU A 193 -15.12 -14.12 -11.46
C GLU A 193 -15.89 -15.28 -12.10
N ASP A 194 -17.13 -15.50 -11.66
CA ASP A 194 -18.01 -16.56 -12.19
C ASP A 194 -18.34 -16.41 -13.68
N LYS A 195 -18.32 -15.17 -14.18
CA LYS A 195 -18.56 -14.90 -15.60
C LYS A 195 -17.27 -15.00 -16.43
N LEU A 196 -16.20 -14.42 -15.94
CA LEU A 196 -14.91 -14.38 -16.64
C LEU A 196 -14.31 -15.79 -16.80
N THR A 197 -14.40 -16.63 -15.78
CA THR A 197 -13.88 -18.01 -15.82
C THR A 197 -14.58 -18.90 -16.86
N LYS A 198 -15.75 -18.50 -17.37
CA LYS A 198 -16.52 -19.21 -18.40
C LYS A 198 -16.21 -18.76 -19.83
N ILE A 199 -15.36 -17.74 -19.99
CA ILE A 199 -15.00 -17.21 -21.31
C ILE A 199 -13.80 -18.00 -21.85
N ASP A 200 -13.96 -18.57 -23.05
CA ASP A 200 -12.88 -19.27 -23.72
C ASP A 200 -11.67 -18.34 -23.94
N GLY A 201 -10.48 -18.85 -23.62
CA GLY A 201 -9.23 -18.13 -23.76
C GLY A 201 -8.78 -17.41 -22.49
N ILE A 202 -9.61 -17.26 -21.47
CA ILE A 202 -9.18 -16.78 -20.14
C ILE A 202 -8.50 -17.94 -19.39
N LYS A 203 -7.21 -17.75 -19.06
CA LYS A 203 -6.41 -18.78 -18.37
C LYS A 203 -6.61 -18.78 -16.86
N SER A 204 -6.76 -17.61 -16.27
CA SER A 204 -6.96 -17.45 -14.83
C SER A 204 -7.62 -16.11 -14.52
N VAL A 205 -8.31 -16.05 -13.40
CA VAL A 205 -8.86 -14.83 -12.81
C VAL A 205 -8.28 -14.70 -11.40
N ARG A 206 -7.75 -13.54 -11.08
CA ARG A 206 -7.28 -13.20 -9.73
C ARG A 206 -8.10 -12.04 -9.22
N ARG A 207 -8.61 -12.13 -8.02
CA ARG A 207 -9.34 -11.05 -7.38
C ARG A 207 -9.26 -11.09 -5.85
N MET A 208 -9.50 -9.93 -5.25
CA MET A 208 -9.86 -9.74 -3.85
C MET A 208 -10.83 -8.56 -3.83
N GLY A 209 -12.10 -8.79 -3.50
CA GLY A 209 -13.18 -7.83 -3.66
C GLY A 209 -13.56 -7.62 -5.13
N LEU A 210 -13.53 -6.38 -5.62
CA LEU A 210 -13.99 -6.00 -6.97
C LEU A 210 -12.92 -5.22 -7.71
#